data_a22c440319ad01930ad2195de779c4b1
#
_entry.id   a22c440319ad01930ad2195de779c4b1
#
_cell.length_a   1.000
_cell.length_b   1.000
_cell.length_c   1.000
_cell.angle_alpha   90.00
_cell.angle_beta   90.00
_cell.angle_gamma   90.00
#
_symmetry.space_group_name_H-M   'P 1'
#
loop_
_entity.id
_entity.type
_entity.pdbx_description
1 polymer ?
#
loop_
_entity_poly.entity_id
_entity_poly.type
_entity_poly.pdbx_seq_one_letter_code
_entity_poly.pdbx_strand_id
1 'polypeptide(L)'
;GGPGDKIQFIDGNLYLNDVEILKSKVKLENEIYCGGEVLETNLFEEKIENKKYLTAYNNFGSYQNSDEFVVPDNHYFFLGDNRDCSKDSRFLTSVGYVHRDNIVGKARFIFFSTDKKKGRFIEFWKWNKSFRWDRFFKKIR
;
A
#
# COMPACT_ATOMS: atom_id res chain seq x y z
N GLY A 1 -11.76 2.35 2.24
CA GLY A 1 -13.13 2.75 2.60
C GLY A 1 -14.08 2.55 1.44
N GLY A 2 -15.33 2.25 1.74
CA GLY A 2 -16.44 2.18 0.79
C GLY A 2 -17.32 3.43 0.85
N PRO A 3 -18.42 3.47 0.06
CA PRO A 3 -19.34 4.61 0.03
C PRO A 3 -19.84 4.97 1.43
N GLY A 4 -19.78 6.25 1.78
CA GLY A 4 -20.18 6.79 3.07
C GLY A 4 -19.14 6.69 4.19
N ASP A 5 -18.06 5.92 3.99
CA ASP A 5 -16.98 5.87 4.98
C ASP A 5 -16.23 7.19 5.09
N LYS A 6 -15.81 7.49 6.32
CA LYS A 6 -14.96 8.62 6.67
C LYS A 6 -13.55 8.14 6.98
N ILE A 7 -12.57 8.72 6.34
CA ILE A 7 -11.17 8.39 6.52
C ILE A 7 -10.41 9.64 6.94
N GLN A 8 -9.61 9.57 7.98
CA GLN A 8 -8.79 10.68 8.43
C GLN A 8 -7.46 10.18 8.99
N PHE A 9 -6.42 11.01 8.86
CA PHE A 9 -5.16 10.82 9.56
C PHE A 9 -5.03 11.88 10.66
N ILE A 10 -4.77 11.44 11.88
CA ILE A 10 -4.55 12.30 13.04
C ILE A 10 -3.27 11.82 13.73
N ASP A 11 -2.28 12.69 13.83
CA ASP A 11 -0.95 12.41 14.41
C ASP A 11 -0.31 11.11 13.86
N GLY A 12 -0.48 10.90 12.56
CA GLY A 12 0.05 9.73 11.84
C GLY A 12 -0.72 8.44 12.07
N ASN A 13 -1.84 8.46 12.78
CA ASN A 13 -2.74 7.33 12.95
C ASN A 13 -3.92 7.42 11.97
N LEU A 14 -4.31 6.27 11.44
CA LEU A 14 -5.46 6.15 10.54
C LEU A 14 -6.75 5.99 11.35
N TYR A 15 -7.74 6.77 11.01
CA TYR A 15 -9.10 6.65 11.55
C TYR A 15 -10.05 6.24 10.42
N LEU A 16 -10.96 5.33 10.73
CA LEU A 16 -12.06 4.91 9.86
C LEU A 16 -13.36 5.05 10.63
N ASN A 17 -14.27 5.91 10.17
CA ASN A 17 -15.54 6.22 10.82
C ASN A 17 -15.34 6.62 12.31
N ASP A 18 -14.43 7.54 12.54
CA ASP A 18 -14.04 8.06 13.86
C ASP A 18 -13.38 7.02 14.80
N VAL A 19 -13.11 5.80 14.32
CA VAL A 19 -12.45 4.75 15.10
C VAL A 19 -10.99 4.60 14.65
N GLU A 20 -10.07 4.69 15.59
CA GLU A 20 -8.65 4.50 15.32
C GLU A 20 -8.34 3.08 14.87
N ILE A 21 -7.63 2.95 13.76
CA ILE A 21 -7.09 1.68 13.28
C ILE A 21 -5.80 1.37 14.03
N LEU A 22 -5.90 0.43 14.96
CA LEU A 22 -4.75 0.03 15.77
C LEU A 22 -3.64 -0.56 14.91
N LYS A 23 -2.43 -0.06 15.11
CA LYS A 23 -1.23 -0.56 14.45
C LYS A 23 -0.21 -1.05 15.48
N SER A 24 0.41 -2.19 15.22
CA SER A 24 1.50 -2.74 16.06
C SER A 24 2.77 -2.88 15.24
N LYS A 25 3.90 -2.43 15.77
CA LYS A 25 5.19 -2.51 15.08
C LYS A 25 5.63 -3.96 14.98
N VAL A 26 6.02 -4.36 13.78
CA VAL A 26 6.58 -5.70 13.51
C VAL A 26 8.10 -5.58 13.50
N LYS A 27 8.79 -6.47 14.22
CA LYS A 27 10.26 -6.52 14.26
C LYS A 27 10.83 -7.15 12.97
N LEU A 28 10.63 -6.48 11.85
CA LEU A 28 11.26 -6.85 10.58
C LEU A 28 11.90 -5.57 10.04
N GLU A 29 13.21 -5.60 9.90
CA GLU A 29 13.90 -4.59 9.11
C GLU A 29 13.56 -4.82 7.65
N ASN A 30 13.06 -3.79 6.98
CA ASN A 30 12.72 -3.89 5.57
C ASN A 30 13.20 -2.66 4.83
N GLU A 31 13.94 -2.90 3.79
CA GLU A 31 14.25 -1.90 2.80
C GLU A 31 13.12 -1.87 1.77
N ILE A 32 12.50 -0.74 1.57
CA ILE A 32 11.49 -0.54 0.53
C ILE A 32 12.02 0.40 -0.54
N TYR A 33 11.78 0.02 -1.79
CA TYR A 33 12.15 0.82 -2.93
C TYR A 33 11.08 1.87 -3.21
N CYS A 34 11.45 3.15 -3.10
CA CYS A 34 10.55 4.28 -3.31
C CYS A 34 11.22 5.33 -4.20
N GLY A 35 10.60 5.64 -5.34
CA GLY A 35 11.06 6.73 -6.21
C GLY A 35 12.46 6.58 -6.82
N GLY A 36 13.07 5.41 -6.75
CA GLY A 36 14.45 5.16 -7.22
C GLY A 36 15.45 4.95 -6.08
N GLU A 37 15.06 5.21 -4.85
CA GLU A 37 15.88 5.08 -3.66
C GLU A 37 15.43 3.92 -2.77
N VAL A 38 16.35 3.38 -2.01
CA VAL A 38 16.06 2.38 -0.98
C VAL A 38 15.90 3.12 0.33
N LEU A 39 14.71 3.00 0.91
CA LEU A 39 14.39 3.63 2.20
C LEU A 39 14.25 2.56 3.28
N GLU A 40 14.85 2.83 4.43
CA GLU A 40 14.56 2.07 5.65
C GLU A 40 13.16 2.43 6.13
N THR A 41 12.33 1.42 6.35
CA THR A 41 10.96 1.60 6.77
C THR A 41 10.63 0.76 7.98
N ASN A 42 9.76 1.30 8.82
CA ASN A 42 9.14 0.54 9.89
C ASN A 42 7.91 -0.19 9.35
N LEU A 43 7.81 -1.49 9.63
CA LEU A 43 6.64 -2.28 9.31
C LEU A 43 5.69 -2.33 10.49
N PHE A 44 4.41 -2.19 10.17
CA PHE A 44 3.32 -2.29 11.13
C PHE A 44 2.27 -3.29 10.63
N GLU A 45 1.67 -3.99 11.55
CA GLU A 45 0.45 -4.75 11.32
C GLU A 45 -0.73 -3.87 11.74
N GLU A 46 -1.58 -3.51 10.80
CA GLU A 46 -2.83 -2.81 11.03
C GLU A 46 -3.98 -3.80 11.07
N LYS A 47 -4.88 -3.63 12.02
CA LYS A 47 -6.05 -4.48 12.17
C LYS A 47 -7.31 -3.69 11.84
N ILE A 48 -7.99 -4.11 10.77
CA ILE A 48 -9.28 -3.56 10.35
C ILE A 48 -10.29 -4.71 10.44
N GLU A 49 -11.25 -4.60 11.36
CA GLU A 49 -12.19 -5.68 11.70
C GLU A 49 -11.44 -6.98 12.04
N ASN A 50 -11.66 -8.06 11.28
CA ASN A 50 -11.02 -9.36 11.45
C ASN A 50 -9.83 -9.59 10.50
N LYS A 51 -9.38 -8.57 9.77
CA LYS A 51 -8.28 -8.67 8.81
C LYS A 51 -7.07 -7.93 9.31
N LYS A 52 -5.90 -8.47 8.97
CA LYS A 52 -4.60 -7.89 9.28
C LYS A 52 -3.91 -7.50 7.99
N TYR A 53 -3.36 -6.32 7.96
CA TYR A 53 -2.64 -5.75 6.82
C TYR A 53 -1.24 -5.35 7.26
N LEU A 54 -0.24 -5.75 6.49
CA LEU A 54 1.14 -5.30 6.71
C LEU A 54 1.33 -3.99 5.98
N THR A 55 1.70 -2.95 6.71
CA THR A 55 1.91 -1.60 6.18
C THR A 55 3.31 -1.10 6.50
N ALA A 56 3.86 -0.28 5.61
CA ALA A 56 5.18 0.29 5.76
C ALA A 56 5.08 1.81 5.90
N TYR A 57 5.80 2.32 6.89
CA TYR A 57 5.97 3.75 7.14
C TYR A 57 7.45 4.07 7.21
N ASN A 58 7.85 5.18 6.63
CA ASN A 58 9.17 5.69 6.85
C ASN A 58 9.19 6.59 8.10
N ASN A 59 10.41 6.93 8.60
CA ASN A 59 10.55 7.69 9.84
C ASN A 59 10.05 9.14 9.72
N PHE A 60 9.85 9.63 8.51
CA PHE A 60 9.45 11.00 8.19
C PHE A 60 8.07 11.01 7.51
N GLY A 61 7.13 10.24 8.04
CA GLY A 61 5.81 10.03 7.46
C GLY A 61 5.18 11.28 6.87
N SER A 62 4.71 11.14 5.63
CA SER A 62 4.21 12.26 4.82
C SER A 62 2.83 12.76 5.24
N TYR A 63 2.08 11.95 5.97
CA TYR A 63 0.72 12.26 6.41
C TYR A 63 0.60 12.18 7.93
N GLN A 64 0.93 13.29 8.61
CA GLN A 64 0.71 13.41 10.05
C GLN A 64 -0.75 13.71 10.34
N ASN A 65 -1.32 14.71 9.64
CA ASN A 65 -2.71 15.10 9.76
C ASN A 65 -3.31 15.33 8.38
N SER A 66 -4.59 15.01 8.21
CA SER A 66 -5.34 15.27 6.99
C SER A 66 -6.71 15.88 7.29
N ASP A 67 -7.32 16.49 6.28
CA ASP A 67 -8.75 16.70 6.29
C ASP A 67 -9.48 15.34 6.30
N GLU A 68 -10.76 15.36 6.68
CA GLU A 68 -11.60 14.18 6.60
C GLU A 68 -11.96 13.89 5.14
N PHE A 69 -11.67 12.67 4.70
CA PHE A 69 -12.09 12.15 3.40
C PHE A 69 -13.42 11.42 3.55
N VAL A 70 -14.49 11.95 3.00
CA VAL A 70 -15.80 11.30 2.96
C VAL A 70 -15.97 10.63 1.58
N VAL A 71 -16.12 9.32 1.57
CA VAL A 71 -16.21 8.55 0.32
C VAL A 71 -17.58 8.75 -0.32
N PRO A 72 -17.65 9.29 -1.55
CA PRO A 72 -18.90 9.49 -2.25
C PRO A 72 -19.59 8.17 -2.61
N ASP A 73 -20.90 8.24 -2.93
CA ASP A 73 -21.64 7.11 -3.46
C ASP A 73 -20.96 6.52 -4.71
N ASN A 74 -20.98 5.20 -4.82
CA ASN A 74 -20.35 4.44 -5.90
C ASN A 74 -18.84 4.61 -6.03
N HIS A 75 -18.16 5.16 -5.02
CA HIS A 75 -16.71 5.30 -5.00
C HIS A 75 -16.08 4.49 -3.86
N TYR A 76 -14.77 4.31 -3.99
CA TYR A 76 -13.93 3.65 -3.00
C TYR A 76 -12.67 4.46 -2.74
N PHE A 77 -12.17 4.36 -1.52
CA PHE A 77 -10.93 4.98 -1.09
C PHE A 77 -9.89 3.89 -0.84
N PHE A 78 -8.80 3.93 -1.58
CA PHE A 78 -7.70 2.97 -1.48
C PHE A 78 -6.47 3.59 -0.85
N LEU A 79 -5.83 2.83 0.02
CA LEU A 79 -4.53 3.17 0.59
C LEU A 79 -3.50 2.13 0.17
N GLY A 80 -2.34 2.58 -0.27
CA GLY A 80 -1.22 1.68 -0.56
C GLY A 80 -0.60 1.13 0.73
N ASP A 81 -0.10 -0.10 0.67
CA ASP A 81 0.58 -0.74 1.82
C ASP A 81 1.86 0.02 2.20
N ASN A 82 2.59 0.57 1.23
CA ASN A 82 3.65 1.51 1.50
C ASN A 82 3.06 2.92 1.67
N ARG A 83 2.71 3.26 2.90
CA ARG A 83 1.96 4.46 3.25
C ARG A 83 2.62 5.75 2.78
N ASP A 84 3.93 5.87 2.90
CA ASP A 84 4.64 7.10 2.58
C ASP A 84 5.11 7.19 1.12
N CYS A 85 5.13 6.06 0.40
CA CYS A 85 5.55 6.03 -0.99
C CYS A 85 4.38 5.88 -1.99
N SER A 86 3.24 5.38 -1.53
CA SER A 86 2.12 5.12 -2.41
C SER A 86 1.47 6.42 -2.89
N LYS A 87 1.21 6.47 -4.18
CA LYS A 87 0.34 7.48 -4.79
C LYS A 87 -1.07 6.89 -4.88
N ASP A 88 -1.91 7.18 -3.91
CA ASP A 88 -3.20 6.54 -3.69
C ASP A 88 -4.33 7.58 -3.51
N SER A 89 -5.46 7.18 -2.95
CA SER A 89 -6.66 8.02 -2.85
C SER A 89 -6.48 9.28 -2.00
N ARG A 90 -5.46 9.36 -1.17
CA ARG A 90 -5.13 10.59 -0.42
C ARG A 90 -4.79 11.76 -1.35
N PHE A 91 -4.33 11.47 -2.56
CA PHE A 91 -4.01 12.48 -3.57
C PHE A 91 -5.22 12.74 -4.46
N LEU A 92 -6.15 13.58 -4.00
CA LEU A 92 -7.44 13.83 -4.66
C LEU A 92 -7.31 14.36 -6.10
N THR A 93 -6.24 15.07 -6.41
CA THR A 93 -5.98 15.61 -7.77
C THR A 93 -5.38 14.59 -8.73
N SER A 94 -5.04 13.40 -8.24
CA SER A 94 -4.32 12.38 -9.02
C SER A 94 -5.08 11.05 -9.07
N VAL A 95 -5.22 10.36 -7.95
CA VAL A 95 -5.98 9.10 -7.83
C VAL A 95 -7.37 9.38 -7.29
N GLY A 96 -7.46 10.05 -6.14
CA GLY A 96 -8.71 10.42 -5.51
C GLY A 96 -9.63 9.24 -5.22
N TYR A 97 -10.92 9.52 -5.19
CA TYR A 97 -11.96 8.49 -5.04
C TYR A 97 -12.11 7.70 -6.34
N VAL A 98 -12.02 6.38 -6.26
CA VAL A 98 -12.08 5.48 -7.43
C VAL A 98 -13.52 5.03 -7.63
N HIS A 99 -14.11 5.38 -8.77
CA HIS A 99 -15.47 4.95 -9.10
C HIS A 99 -15.54 3.43 -9.25
N ARG A 100 -16.66 2.83 -8.82
CA ARG A 100 -16.88 1.38 -8.83
C ARG A 100 -16.59 0.72 -10.17
N ASP A 101 -16.96 1.37 -11.26
CA ASP A 101 -16.79 0.82 -12.61
C ASP A 101 -15.33 0.76 -13.08
N ASN A 102 -14.43 1.48 -12.38
CA ASN A 102 -12.99 1.41 -12.61
C ASN A 102 -12.31 0.27 -11.85
N ILE A 103 -13.05 -0.48 -11.01
CA ILE A 103 -12.51 -1.61 -10.26
C ILE A 103 -12.62 -2.86 -11.11
N VAL A 104 -11.49 -3.32 -11.63
CA VAL A 104 -11.43 -4.53 -12.49
C VAL A 104 -11.56 -5.81 -11.65
N GLY A 105 -10.96 -5.83 -10.46
CA GLY A 105 -11.02 -6.99 -9.59
C GLY A 105 -9.92 -7.03 -8.54
N LYS A 106 -9.95 -8.08 -7.71
CA LYS A 106 -8.96 -8.33 -6.66
C LYS A 106 -7.81 -9.18 -7.19
N ALA A 107 -6.58 -8.69 -7.06
CA ALA A 107 -5.39 -9.49 -7.33
C ALA A 107 -5.34 -10.71 -6.38
N ARG A 108 -5.16 -11.91 -6.94
CA ARG A 108 -5.15 -13.17 -6.19
C ARG A 108 -3.78 -13.82 -6.13
N PHE A 109 -3.02 -13.72 -7.20
CA PHE A 109 -1.73 -14.39 -7.33
C PHE A 109 -0.71 -13.46 -7.98
N ILE A 110 0.54 -13.63 -7.59
CA ILE A 110 1.67 -13.03 -8.28
C ILE A 110 2.03 -13.97 -9.43
N PHE A 111 1.86 -13.51 -10.68
CA PHE A 111 2.20 -14.32 -11.84
C PHE A 111 3.72 -14.41 -12.01
N PHE A 112 4.42 -13.27 -11.94
CA PHE A 112 5.87 -13.24 -11.91
C PHE A 112 6.37 -12.00 -11.14
N SER A 113 7.61 -12.06 -10.67
CA SER A 113 8.26 -10.96 -9.97
C SER A 113 9.72 -10.89 -10.38
N THR A 114 10.22 -9.69 -10.69
CA THR A 114 11.61 -9.46 -11.05
C THR A 114 12.27 -8.52 -10.04
N ASP A 115 13.57 -8.71 -9.88
CA ASP A 115 14.42 -7.83 -9.07
C ASP A 115 15.14 -6.85 -9.99
N LYS A 116 14.75 -5.58 -9.94
CA LYS A 116 15.35 -4.52 -10.76
C LYS A 116 16.83 -4.30 -10.49
N LYS A 117 17.32 -4.63 -9.28
CA LYS A 117 18.75 -4.55 -8.95
C LYS A 117 19.59 -5.57 -9.72
N LYS A 118 19.00 -6.70 -10.12
CA LYS A 118 19.68 -7.83 -10.79
C LYS A 118 19.57 -7.83 -12.30
N GLY A 119 18.69 -7.04 -12.88
CA GLY A 119 18.54 -6.91 -14.33
C GLY A 119 17.25 -6.23 -14.75
N ARG A 120 17.27 -5.60 -15.93
CA ARG A 120 16.08 -5.03 -16.57
C ARG A 120 15.33 -6.14 -17.33
N PHE A 121 14.03 -5.98 -17.50
CA PHE A 121 13.18 -6.94 -18.23
C PHE A 121 13.68 -7.24 -19.66
N ILE A 122 14.32 -6.25 -20.30
CA ILE A 122 14.88 -6.36 -21.66
C ILE A 122 16.15 -7.23 -21.70
N GLU A 123 16.80 -7.43 -20.55
CA GLU A 123 18.04 -8.22 -20.45
C GLU A 123 17.72 -9.71 -20.20
N PHE A 124 17.17 -10.40 -21.23
CA PHE A 124 16.71 -11.80 -21.12
C PHE A 124 17.81 -12.78 -20.68
N TRP A 125 19.08 -12.49 -20.95
CA TRP A 125 20.23 -13.29 -20.47
C TRP A 125 20.47 -13.19 -18.96
N LYS A 126 19.88 -12.19 -18.28
CA LYS A 126 19.93 -12.04 -16.82
C LYS A 126 18.69 -12.58 -16.11
N TRP A 127 17.69 -13.08 -16.84
CA TRP A 127 16.41 -13.51 -16.26
C TRP A 127 16.59 -14.56 -15.18
N ASN A 128 17.53 -15.50 -15.40
CA ASN A 128 17.81 -16.54 -14.40
C ASN A 128 18.20 -15.99 -13.02
N LYS A 129 18.81 -14.79 -12.97
CA LYS A 129 19.22 -14.11 -11.72
C LYS A 129 18.23 -13.05 -11.27
N SER A 130 17.43 -12.48 -12.17
CA SER A 130 16.51 -11.39 -11.88
C SER A 130 15.09 -11.87 -11.54
N PHE A 131 14.70 -13.07 -11.95
CA PHE A 131 13.41 -13.64 -11.57
C PHE A 131 13.40 -14.05 -10.10
N ARG A 132 12.36 -13.62 -9.39
CA ARG A 132 12.11 -14.03 -8.01
C ARG A 132 11.21 -15.27 -8.01
N TRP A 133 11.82 -16.43 -8.21
CA TRP A 133 11.14 -17.72 -8.30
C TRP A 133 10.35 -18.06 -7.02
N ASP A 134 10.84 -17.59 -5.88
CA ASP A 134 10.16 -17.71 -4.57
C ASP A 134 8.80 -17.03 -4.50
N ARG A 135 8.50 -16.13 -5.45
CA ARG A 135 7.25 -15.38 -5.52
C ARG A 135 6.31 -15.83 -6.64
N PHE A 136 6.75 -16.76 -7.49
CA PHE A 136 5.91 -17.28 -8.58
C PHE A 136 4.67 -17.97 -8.03
N PHE A 137 3.51 -17.65 -8.59
CA PHE A 137 2.20 -18.15 -8.17
C PHE A 137 1.90 -17.99 -6.68
N LYS A 138 2.63 -17.11 -5.98
CA LYS A 138 2.36 -16.84 -4.58
C LYS A 138 0.99 -16.17 -4.45
N LYS A 139 0.15 -16.76 -3.60
CA LYS A 139 -1.17 -16.18 -3.29
C LYS A 139 -1.00 -14.86 -2.54
N ILE A 140 -1.72 -13.84 -2.98
CA ILE A 140 -1.83 -12.56 -2.28
C ILE A 140 -2.93 -12.71 -1.23
N ARG A 141 -2.61 -12.41 0.00
CA ARG A 141 -3.53 -12.49 1.14
C ARG A 141 -4.36 -11.22 1.27
#